data_8e4257ba54ab949e4404565ab6e548ae
#
_entry.id   8e4257ba54ab949e4404565ab6e548ae
#
_cell.length_a   1.000
_cell.length_b   1.000
_cell.length_c   1.000
_cell.angle_alpha   90.00
_cell.angle_beta   90.00
_cell.angle_gamma   90.00
#
_symmetry.space_group_name_H-M   'P 1'
#
loop_
_entity.id
_entity.type
_entity.pdbx_description
1 polymer ?
#
loop_
_entity_poly.entity_id
_entity_poly.type
_entity_poly.pdbx_seq_one_letter_code
_entity_poly.pdbx_strand_id
1 'polypeptide(L)'
;SVNITLGRRSPSYPSYNRTTTNWGVFDIGFSNYTDKTDYGNTGSFLVNKPGSPNFSSSDFKLRTGKSINVNIWFFMQTLHLVKNNVNLKYGFGLELNNYRYKSSISYREDGTLPYSGGLQTNAPFIFRDSIFFSKNKLAADYLTIPFMINFASNKYSINKGISVSFGVSAGYL
;
A
#
# COMPACT_ATOMS: atom_id res chain seq x y z
N SER A 1 -35.25 -31.95 -22.49
CA SER A 1 -35.50 -32.86 -21.37
C SER A 1 -35.64 -32.08 -20.08
N VAL A 2 -36.80 -32.17 -19.46
CA VAL A 2 -37.11 -31.52 -18.18
C VAL A 2 -36.78 -32.54 -17.08
N ASN A 3 -35.79 -32.25 -16.25
CA ASN A 3 -35.50 -33.05 -15.07
C ASN A 3 -36.30 -32.55 -13.88
N ILE A 4 -37.33 -33.24 -13.48
CA ILE A 4 -38.11 -32.98 -12.26
C ILE A 4 -37.51 -33.85 -11.16
N THR A 5 -36.76 -33.25 -10.24
CA THR A 5 -36.26 -33.94 -9.04
C THR A 5 -37.24 -33.71 -7.88
N LEU A 6 -38.09 -34.69 -7.59
CA LEU A 6 -38.93 -34.75 -6.40
C LEU A 6 -38.09 -35.30 -5.23
N GLY A 7 -37.34 -34.40 -4.57
CA GLY A 7 -36.63 -34.73 -3.34
C GLY A 7 -37.00 -33.74 -2.24
N ARG A 8 -37.37 -34.24 -1.05
CA ARG A 8 -37.47 -33.45 0.16
C ARG A 8 -36.12 -32.77 0.35
N ARG A 9 -36.03 -31.45 0.15
CA ARG A 9 -34.88 -30.68 0.60
C ARG A 9 -34.85 -30.76 2.11
N SER A 10 -33.95 -31.58 2.66
CA SER A 10 -33.56 -31.44 4.06
C SER A 10 -33.17 -29.99 4.27
N PRO A 11 -33.67 -29.33 5.34
CA PRO A 11 -33.20 -28.00 5.65
C PRO A 11 -31.67 -28.09 5.89
N SER A 12 -30.90 -27.65 4.93
CA SER A 12 -29.46 -27.48 5.07
C SER A 12 -29.27 -26.38 6.09
N TYR A 13 -29.03 -26.76 7.34
CA TYR A 13 -28.50 -25.82 8.33
C TYR A 13 -27.21 -25.26 7.75
N PRO A 14 -27.07 -23.93 7.68
CA PRO A 14 -25.85 -23.35 7.16
C PRO A 14 -24.68 -23.84 8.01
N SER A 15 -23.84 -24.68 7.42
CA SER A 15 -22.61 -25.14 8.06
C SER A 15 -21.78 -23.91 8.37
N TYR A 16 -21.60 -23.61 9.64
CA TYR A 16 -20.76 -22.50 10.08
C TYR A 16 -19.30 -22.90 9.88
N ASN A 17 -18.74 -22.54 8.75
CA ASN A 17 -17.32 -22.71 8.49
C ASN A 17 -16.55 -21.69 9.32
N ARG A 18 -15.77 -22.18 10.28
CA ARG A 18 -14.91 -21.34 11.13
C ARG A 18 -13.88 -20.54 10.33
N THR A 19 -13.52 -21.02 9.15
CA THR A 19 -12.47 -20.45 8.32
C THR A 19 -12.92 -20.41 6.88
N THR A 20 -12.68 -19.27 6.23
CA THR A 20 -12.89 -19.09 4.79
C THR A 20 -11.58 -18.63 4.17
N THR A 21 -11.17 -19.27 3.07
CA THR A 21 -9.96 -18.90 2.33
C THR A 21 -10.35 -18.38 0.95
N ASN A 22 -9.86 -17.22 0.59
CA ASN A 22 -9.99 -16.63 -0.73
C ASN A 22 -8.61 -16.58 -1.38
N TRP A 23 -8.53 -16.99 -2.63
CA TRP A 23 -7.31 -17.00 -3.43
C TRP A 23 -7.37 -15.91 -4.48
N GLY A 24 -6.24 -15.24 -4.73
CA GLY A 24 -6.13 -14.24 -5.79
C GLY A 24 -7.02 -13.02 -5.56
N VAL A 25 -6.90 -12.35 -4.41
CA VAL A 25 -7.65 -11.13 -4.09
C VAL A 25 -6.86 -9.91 -4.54
N PHE A 26 -7.53 -8.94 -5.15
CA PHE A 26 -6.95 -7.70 -5.61
C PHE A 26 -7.62 -6.52 -4.93
N ASP A 27 -6.81 -5.62 -4.38
CA ASP A 27 -7.27 -4.36 -3.82
C ASP A 27 -6.56 -3.18 -4.48
N ILE A 28 -7.28 -2.09 -4.68
CA ILE A 28 -6.73 -0.84 -5.22
C ILE A 28 -7.10 0.28 -4.28
N GLY A 29 -6.10 1.09 -3.92
CA GLY A 29 -6.26 2.23 -3.05
C GLY A 29 -5.39 3.41 -3.47
N PHE A 30 -5.43 4.47 -2.67
CA PHE A 30 -4.54 5.61 -2.81
C PHE A 30 -3.40 5.52 -1.81
N SER A 31 -2.17 5.72 -2.30
CA SER A 31 -0.99 5.81 -1.46
C SER A 31 -0.80 7.21 -0.92
N ASN A 32 -0.51 7.29 0.36
CA ASN A 32 -0.10 8.53 1.01
C ASN A 32 0.91 8.23 2.11
N TYR A 33 1.67 9.24 2.53
CA TYR A 33 2.56 9.16 3.68
C TYR A 33 2.59 10.48 4.43
N THR A 34 3.02 10.44 5.68
CA THR A 34 3.29 11.63 6.48
C THR A 34 4.79 11.87 6.50
N ASP A 35 5.19 13.02 5.99
CA ASP A 35 6.58 13.45 6.03
C ASP A 35 6.91 14.04 7.41
N LYS A 36 7.87 13.42 8.09
CA LYS A 36 8.41 13.85 9.39
C LYS A 36 9.91 14.16 9.32
N THR A 37 10.41 14.43 8.12
CA THR A 37 11.84 14.72 7.88
C THR A 37 12.24 16.01 8.55
N ASP A 38 13.33 15.97 9.32
CA ASP A 38 14.01 17.17 9.81
C ASP A 38 14.91 17.73 8.70
N TYR A 39 14.39 18.68 7.96
CA TYR A 39 15.10 19.30 6.83
C TYR A 39 16.31 20.13 7.23
N GLY A 40 16.46 20.46 8.51
CA GLY A 40 17.64 21.15 9.04
C GLY A 40 18.84 20.22 9.28
N ASN A 41 18.61 18.90 9.35
CA ASN A 41 19.63 17.92 9.73
C ASN A 41 19.64 16.70 8.79
N THR A 42 19.62 16.93 7.48
CA THR A 42 19.64 15.87 6.45
C THR A 42 21.04 15.49 5.97
N GLY A 43 22.08 16.18 6.48
CA GLY A 43 23.47 15.96 6.04
C GLY A 43 23.63 16.16 4.54
N SER A 44 24.36 15.25 3.89
CA SER A 44 24.60 15.25 2.43
C SER A 44 23.50 14.57 1.61
N PHE A 45 22.47 14.02 2.26
CA PHE A 45 21.41 13.28 1.56
C PHE A 45 20.53 14.19 0.69
N LEU A 46 20.24 15.42 1.12
CA LEU A 46 19.52 16.41 0.32
C LEU A 46 20.51 17.44 -0.23
N VAL A 47 20.71 17.41 -1.53
CA VAL A 47 21.63 18.34 -2.22
C VAL A 47 20.86 19.58 -2.67
N ASN A 48 21.06 20.67 -1.96
CA ASN A 48 20.44 21.95 -2.27
C ASN A 48 21.14 22.65 -3.43
N LYS A 49 20.35 23.23 -4.34
CA LYS A 49 20.88 24.05 -5.45
C LYS A 49 21.27 25.41 -4.92
N PRO A 50 22.52 25.87 -5.15
CA PRO A 50 22.95 27.24 -4.78
C PRO A 50 22.02 28.30 -5.38
N GLY A 51 21.66 29.30 -4.57
CA GLY A 51 20.75 30.36 -5.00
C GLY A 51 19.26 29.98 -5.09
N SER A 52 18.90 28.79 -4.68
CA SER A 52 17.51 28.34 -4.58
C SER A 52 17.13 28.05 -3.12
N PRO A 53 15.85 28.13 -2.75
CA PRO A 53 15.41 27.73 -1.40
C PRO A 53 15.83 26.29 -1.08
N ASN A 54 16.17 26.02 0.18
CA ASN A 54 16.47 24.67 0.64
C ASN A 54 15.28 23.72 0.46
N PHE A 55 15.55 22.41 0.45
CA PHE A 55 14.50 21.41 0.47
C PHE A 55 13.57 21.59 1.65
N SER A 56 12.31 21.29 1.42
CA SER A 56 11.25 21.35 2.42
C SER A 56 10.19 20.28 2.14
N SER A 57 9.24 20.11 3.03
CA SER A 57 8.12 19.18 2.84
C SER A 57 7.28 19.44 1.58
N SER A 58 7.34 20.66 1.03
CA SER A 58 6.65 21.01 -0.22
C SER A 58 7.21 20.27 -1.43
N ASP A 59 8.51 19.94 -1.42
CA ASP A 59 9.19 19.22 -2.50
C ASP A 59 8.77 17.77 -2.58
N PHE A 60 8.40 17.18 -1.44
CA PHE A 60 8.00 15.77 -1.30
C PHE A 60 6.48 15.59 -1.29
N LYS A 61 5.70 16.64 -1.58
CA LYS A 61 4.24 16.52 -1.68
C LYS A 61 3.83 15.59 -2.81
N LEU A 62 2.94 14.66 -2.46
CA LEU A 62 2.36 13.72 -3.42
C LEU A 62 1.22 14.35 -4.22
N ARG A 63 1.04 13.85 -5.43
CA ARG A 63 -0.18 14.00 -6.22
C ARG A 63 -1.17 12.93 -5.74
N THR A 64 -1.97 13.23 -4.72
CA THR A 64 -2.82 12.28 -4.00
C THR A 64 -3.73 11.46 -4.93
N GLY A 65 -4.38 12.08 -5.92
CA GLY A 65 -5.22 11.38 -6.88
C GLY A 65 -4.47 10.55 -7.94
N LYS A 66 -3.12 10.55 -7.93
CA LYS A 66 -2.27 9.80 -8.87
C LYS A 66 -1.27 8.87 -8.18
N SER A 67 -1.21 8.91 -6.86
CA SER A 67 -0.45 7.98 -6.03
C SER A 67 -1.34 6.82 -5.69
N ILE A 68 -1.02 5.63 -6.17
CA ILE A 68 -1.87 4.44 -6.06
C ILE A 68 -1.13 3.32 -5.34
N ASN A 69 -1.90 2.58 -4.57
CA ASN A 69 -1.50 1.33 -3.96
C ASN A 69 -2.30 0.21 -4.64
N VAL A 70 -1.63 -0.86 -5.01
CA VAL A 70 -2.23 -2.09 -5.54
C VAL A 70 -1.75 -3.24 -4.70
N ASN A 71 -2.68 -4.00 -4.12
CA ASN A 71 -2.37 -5.19 -3.36
C ASN A 71 -2.82 -6.42 -4.13
N ILE A 72 -1.94 -7.40 -4.22
CA ILE A 72 -2.17 -8.69 -4.86
C ILE A 72 -1.98 -9.76 -3.79
N TRP A 73 -3.09 -10.21 -3.19
CA TRP A 73 -3.07 -11.24 -2.16
C TRP A 73 -3.09 -12.62 -2.81
N PHE A 74 -2.07 -13.39 -2.63
CA PHE A 74 -2.03 -14.78 -3.09
C PHE A 74 -3.10 -15.61 -2.39
N PHE A 75 -3.22 -15.40 -1.08
CA PHE A 75 -4.37 -15.90 -0.31
C PHE A 75 -4.74 -14.92 0.81
N MET A 76 -6.02 -14.91 1.14
CA MET A 76 -6.59 -14.21 2.29
C MET A 76 -7.47 -15.19 3.06
N GLN A 77 -7.13 -15.41 4.32
CA GLN A 77 -7.89 -16.29 5.19
C GLN A 77 -8.68 -15.46 6.21
N THR A 78 -9.94 -15.80 6.37
CA THR A 78 -10.84 -15.19 7.35
C THR A 78 -11.20 -16.22 8.39
N LEU A 79 -10.82 -15.99 9.62
CA LEU A 79 -11.21 -16.77 10.77
C LEU A 79 -12.38 -16.09 11.47
N HIS A 80 -13.53 -16.76 11.53
CA HIS A 80 -14.74 -16.26 12.16
C HIS A 80 -14.66 -16.48 13.67
N LEU A 81 -14.45 -15.40 14.44
CA LEU A 81 -14.31 -15.47 15.90
C LEU A 81 -15.68 -15.48 16.59
N VAL A 82 -16.58 -14.57 16.18
CA VAL A 82 -17.92 -14.46 16.75
C VAL A 82 -18.96 -14.40 15.64
N LYS A 83 -19.50 -15.55 15.25
CA LYS A 83 -20.63 -15.69 14.31
C LYS A 83 -20.59 -14.75 13.10
N ASN A 84 -19.50 -14.62 12.40
CA ASN A 84 -19.29 -13.69 11.30
C ASN A 84 -19.36 -12.19 11.66
N ASN A 85 -19.71 -11.81 12.86
CA ASN A 85 -19.71 -10.41 13.28
C ASN A 85 -18.30 -9.91 13.57
N VAL A 86 -17.45 -10.74 14.18
CA VAL A 86 -16.04 -10.44 14.43
C VAL A 86 -15.18 -11.48 13.75
N ASN A 87 -14.32 -11.03 12.87
CA ASN A 87 -13.49 -11.89 12.05
C ASN A 87 -12.04 -11.43 12.12
N LEU A 88 -11.13 -12.38 12.15
CA LEU A 88 -9.70 -12.14 11.95
C LEU A 88 -9.38 -12.47 10.50
N LYS A 89 -8.78 -11.52 9.80
CA LYS A 89 -8.29 -11.70 8.42
C LYS A 89 -6.78 -11.62 8.42
N TYR A 90 -6.15 -12.57 7.77
CA TYR A 90 -4.71 -12.59 7.53
C TYR A 90 -4.43 -13.22 6.16
N GLY A 91 -3.26 -12.95 5.63
CA GLY A 91 -2.93 -13.43 4.31
C GLY A 91 -1.47 -13.23 3.98
N PHE A 92 -1.17 -13.35 2.70
CA PHE A 92 0.16 -13.15 2.15
C PHE A 92 0.04 -12.62 0.71
N GLY A 93 0.83 -11.63 0.35
CA GLY A 93 0.75 -11.03 -0.95
C GLY A 93 1.82 -10.00 -1.24
N LEU A 94 1.63 -9.31 -2.35
CA LEU A 94 2.44 -8.18 -2.79
C LEU A 94 1.68 -6.89 -2.60
N GLU A 95 2.35 -5.89 -2.06
CA GLU A 95 1.87 -4.52 -1.94
C GLU A 95 2.72 -3.63 -2.83
N LEU A 96 2.13 -3.08 -3.89
CA LEU A 96 2.78 -2.25 -4.89
C LEU A 96 2.37 -0.80 -4.67
N ASN A 97 3.28 0.00 -4.13
CA ASN A 97 3.05 1.41 -3.86
C ASN A 97 3.71 2.29 -4.92
N ASN A 98 2.93 3.18 -5.52
CA ASN A 98 3.41 4.18 -6.46
C ASN A 98 3.14 5.57 -5.88
N TYR A 99 4.18 6.22 -5.37
CA TYR A 99 4.14 7.58 -4.85
C TYR A 99 4.50 8.56 -5.95
N ARG A 100 3.56 9.39 -6.39
CA ARG A 100 3.81 10.42 -7.41
C ARG A 100 4.05 11.76 -6.78
N TYR A 101 5.22 12.30 -7.05
CA TYR A 101 5.61 13.64 -6.57
C TYR A 101 5.05 14.74 -7.45
N LYS A 102 4.82 15.92 -6.83
CA LYS A 102 4.49 17.16 -7.54
C LYS A 102 5.72 17.81 -8.11
N SER A 103 6.84 17.73 -7.42
CA SER A 103 8.12 18.34 -7.74
C SER A 103 9.00 17.42 -8.58
N SER A 104 9.90 18.01 -9.38
CA SER A 104 10.92 17.26 -10.13
C SER A 104 12.12 17.01 -9.22
N ILE A 105 12.07 15.90 -8.47
CA ILE A 105 13.16 15.43 -7.63
C ILE A 105 13.76 14.17 -8.24
N SER A 106 15.08 14.03 -8.15
CA SER A 106 15.81 12.84 -8.61
C SER A 106 16.58 12.24 -7.46
N TYR A 107 16.55 10.90 -7.40
CA TYR A 107 17.30 10.10 -6.47
C TYR A 107 18.46 9.42 -7.21
N ARG A 108 19.62 9.38 -6.58
CA ARG A 108 20.77 8.60 -7.03
C ARG A 108 21.38 7.84 -5.87
N GLU A 109 21.81 6.61 -6.11
CA GLU A 109 22.50 5.79 -5.13
C GLU A 109 23.95 6.24 -4.95
N ASP A 110 24.58 6.69 -6.03
CA ASP A 110 25.96 7.17 -6.07
C ASP A 110 26.17 8.12 -7.27
N GLY A 111 27.38 8.61 -7.44
CA GLY A 111 27.85 9.35 -8.60
C GLY A 111 28.24 10.79 -8.30
N THR A 112 28.22 11.64 -9.34
CA THR A 112 28.63 13.04 -9.23
C THR A 112 27.56 13.86 -8.51
N LEU A 113 27.94 14.50 -7.41
CA LEU A 113 27.08 15.44 -6.70
C LEU A 113 26.77 16.65 -7.58
N PRO A 114 25.50 17.00 -7.78
CA PRO A 114 25.11 18.21 -8.48
C PRO A 114 25.69 19.45 -7.78
N TYR A 115 26.08 20.44 -8.57
CA TYR A 115 26.58 21.75 -8.10
C TYR A 115 27.87 21.68 -7.28
N SER A 116 28.62 20.60 -7.30
CA SER A 116 29.83 20.39 -6.49
C SER A 116 31.14 20.56 -7.25
N GLY A 117 31.09 20.95 -8.55
CA GLY A 117 32.29 21.01 -9.39
C GLY A 117 32.86 19.62 -9.76
N GLY A 118 32.06 18.54 -9.66
CA GLY A 118 32.48 17.19 -10.08
C GLY A 118 32.82 16.24 -8.92
N LEU A 119 32.51 16.63 -7.68
CA LEU A 119 32.73 15.75 -6.52
C LEU A 119 31.92 14.47 -6.65
N GLN A 120 32.58 13.33 -6.50
CA GLN A 120 31.96 12.00 -6.50
C GLN A 120 31.57 11.57 -5.09
N THR A 121 30.47 10.85 -4.96
CA THR A 121 30.02 10.23 -3.71
C THR A 121 29.55 8.80 -3.96
N ASN A 122 29.79 7.92 -2.98
CA ASN A 122 29.24 6.58 -2.93
C ASN A 122 28.00 6.51 -1.97
N ALA A 123 27.55 7.65 -1.47
CA ALA A 123 26.37 7.73 -0.63
C ALA A 123 25.16 8.18 -1.46
N PRO A 124 23.96 7.68 -1.16
CA PRO A 124 22.73 8.08 -1.85
C PRO A 124 22.40 9.55 -1.59
N PHE A 125 21.83 10.20 -2.60
CA PHE A 125 21.41 11.58 -2.49
C PHE A 125 20.18 11.90 -3.35
N ILE A 126 19.46 12.96 -2.94
CA ILE A 126 18.33 13.53 -3.66
C ILE A 126 18.64 14.97 -4.04
N PHE A 127 18.27 15.35 -5.25
CA PHE A 127 18.43 16.72 -5.74
C PHE A 127 17.21 17.17 -6.56
N ARG A 128 17.00 18.49 -6.68
CA ARG A 128 16.01 19.02 -7.62
C ARG A 128 16.57 18.97 -9.02
N ASP A 129 15.86 18.25 -9.89
CA ASP A 129 16.25 18.18 -11.30
C ASP A 129 15.84 19.47 -12.03
N SER A 130 16.69 19.90 -12.97
CA SER A 130 16.39 21.01 -13.86
C SER A 130 15.40 20.63 -14.96
N ILE A 131 15.19 19.33 -15.16
CA ILE A 131 14.25 18.78 -16.14
C ILE A 131 12.89 18.60 -15.47
N PHE A 132 11.85 19.15 -16.08
CA PHE A 132 10.48 18.94 -15.63
C PHE A 132 9.97 17.57 -16.09
N PHE A 133 9.85 16.63 -15.17
CA PHE A 133 9.28 15.33 -15.48
C PHE A 133 7.75 15.39 -15.53
N SER A 134 7.18 14.89 -16.61
CA SER A 134 5.72 14.66 -16.67
C SER A 134 5.25 13.60 -15.66
N LYS A 135 6.16 12.68 -15.31
CA LYS A 135 5.94 11.60 -14.33
C LYS A 135 7.17 11.48 -13.45
N ASN A 136 7.06 11.90 -12.19
CA ASN A 136 8.04 11.63 -11.16
C ASN A 136 7.40 10.73 -10.10
N LYS A 137 7.90 9.51 -9.92
CA LYS A 137 7.33 8.53 -9.00
C LYS A 137 8.43 7.74 -8.29
N LEU A 138 8.17 7.43 -7.03
CA LEU A 138 8.84 6.39 -6.28
C LEU A 138 7.93 5.15 -6.29
N ALA A 139 8.45 4.02 -6.73
CA ALA A 139 7.81 2.72 -6.56
C ALA A 139 8.44 2.04 -5.34
N ALA A 140 7.60 1.50 -4.48
CA ALA A 140 8.02 0.71 -3.32
C ALA A 140 7.15 -0.54 -3.25
N ASP A 141 7.74 -1.68 -3.51
CA ASP A 141 7.06 -2.96 -3.63
C ASP A 141 7.44 -3.84 -2.44
N TYR A 142 6.43 -4.33 -1.72
CA TYR A 142 6.62 -5.10 -0.50
C TYR A 142 6.02 -6.49 -0.63
N LEU A 143 6.73 -7.48 -0.13
CA LEU A 143 6.16 -8.77 0.22
C LEU A 143 5.50 -8.62 1.59
N THR A 144 4.18 -8.78 1.67
CA THR A 144 3.41 -8.29 2.83
C THR A 144 2.52 -9.37 3.44
N ILE A 145 2.45 -9.34 4.76
CA ILE A 145 1.53 -10.14 5.58
C ILE A 145 0.57 -9.18 6.28
N PRO A 146 -0.70 -9.08 5.86
CA PRO A 146 -1.71 -8.30 6.55
C PRO A 146 -2.28 -9.05 7.74
N PHE A 147 -2.67 -8.29 8.77
CA PHE A 147 -3.35 -8.78 9.96
C PHE A 147 -4.47 -7.80 10.33
N MET A 148 -5.73 -8.20 10.15
CA MET A 148 -6.87 -7.30 10.28
C MET A 148 -7.98 -7.92 11.12
N ILE A 149 -8.62 -7.09 11.95
CA ILE A 149 -9.89 -7.40 12.61
C ILE A 149 -11.00 -6.77 11.79
N ASN A 150 -11.98 -7.58 11.41
CA ASN A 150 -13.14 -7.16 10.64
C ASN A 150 -14.40 -7.29 11.48
N PHE A 151 -15.19 -6.22 11.51
CA PHE A 151 -16.50 -6.16 12.15
C PHE A 151 -17.58 -6.10 11.05
N ALA A 152 -18.48 -7.07 11.03
CA ALA A 152 -19.55 -7.14 10.05
C ALA A 152 -20.94 -7.03 10.73
N SER A 153 -21.85 -6.28 10.12
CA SER A 153 -23.20 -6.09 10.64
C SER A 153 -24.08 -7.33 10.45
N ASN A 154 -23.77 -8.18 9.46
CA ASN A 154 -24.57 -9.35 9.15
C ASN A 154 -23.89 -10.63 9.67
N LYS A 155 -24.53 -11.27 10.66
CA LYS A 155 -24.06 -12.51 11.28
C LYS A 155 -24.13 -13.77 10.39
N TYR A 156 -24.91 -13.71 9.29
CA TYR A 156 -25.10 -14.87 8.41
C TYR A 156 -24.16 -14.84 7.20
N SER A 157 -23.73 -13.66 6.78
CA SER A 157 -22.84 -13.52 5.62
C SER A 157 -22.02 -12.24 5.72
N ILE A 158 -20.70 -12.38 5.64
CA ILE A 158 -19.76 -11.25 5.63
C ILE A 158 -19.92 -10.37 4.38
N ASN A 159 -20.44 -10.95 3.30
CA ASN A 159 -20.64 -10.30 2.01
C ASN A 159 -22.00 -9.58 1.89
N LYS A 160 -22.88 -9.74 2.89
CA LYS A 160 -24.20 -9.09 2.93
C LYS A 160 -24.25 -8.16 4.13
N GLY A 161 -24.17 -6.87 3.89
CA GLY A 161 -24.19 -5.84 4.93
C GLY A 161 -22.95 -4.96 4.91
N ILE A 162 -22.86 -4.07 5.90
CA ILE A 162 -21.73 -3.17 6.08
C ILE A 162 -20.67 -3.88 6.92
N SER A 163 -19.41 -3.78 6.51
CA SER A 163 -18.29 -4.24 7.32
C SER A 163 -17.17 -3.20 7.37
N VAL A 164 -16.48 -3.17 8.50
CA VAL A 164 -15.34 -2.30 8.73
C VAL A 164 -14.16 -3.15 9.18
N SER A 165 -13.01 -2.94 8.61
CA SER A 165 -11.77 -3.64 8.96
C SER A 165 -10.72 -2.66 9.44
N PHE A 166 -10.03 -3.03 10.52
CA PHE A 166 -8.84 -2.34 11.03
C PHE A 166 -7.71 -3.33 11.11
N GLY A 167 -6.53 -2.92 10.73
CA GLY A 167 -5.39 -3.82 10.79
C GLY A 167 -4.07 -3.15 10.57
N VAL A 168 -3.05 -3.97 10.65
CA VAL A 168 -1.65 -3.63 10.36
C VAL A 168 -1.12 -4.63 9.34
N SER A 169 -0.11 -4.22 8.62
CA SER A 169 0.64 -5.12 7.75
C SER A 169 2.13 -5.01 8.06
N ALA A 170 2.84 -6.10 7.93
CA ALA A 170 4.29 -6.13 7.94
C ALA A 170 4.77 -6.50 6.54
N GLY A 171 5.66 -5.69 5.98
CA GLY A 171 6.20 -5.89 4.65
C GLY A 171 7.72 -5.89 4.65
N TYR A 172 8.29 -6.67 3.73
CA TYR A 172 9.70 -6.66 3.39
C TYR A 172 9.88 -6.09 1.98
N LEU A 173 10.80 -5.10 1.85
CA LEU A 173 11.13 -4.40 0.60
C LEU A 173 12.11 -5.23 -0.23
#